data_24034df9a3b5cac8a9e7a97edd203f92
#
_entry.id   24034df9a3b5cac8a9e7a97edd203f92
#
_cell.length_a   1.000
_cell.length_b   1.000
_cell.length_c   1.000
_cell.angle_alpha   90.00
_cell.angle_beta   90.00
_cell.angle_gamma   90.00
#
_symmetry.space_group_name_H-M   'P 1'
#
loop_
_entity.id
_entity.type
_entity.pdbx_description
1 polymer ?
#
loop_
_entity_poly.entity_id
_entity_poly.type
_entity_poly.pdbx_seq_one_letter_code
_entity_poly.pdbx_strand_id
1 'polypeptide(L)'
;GKADELVGKIANGDLDIALLPANVASVLYSKTQGNVKVIDINTLGVLYVVASDDSISSISDLKGKTLYMTGKGTTPEYVMNYLLEENGLTASDVTLEFKSEAAEVASVLKEDPTAIGVLPQPFATAACIQNENLKTVLDLTEQWNILNGDTGSMLVTGVTIVRSDYLAENEEAVKQFIEDHQASASYTQENPADAAELVAAQGIVEKAAIAQKALPYCNIVCLTGTEMKDALEGYLEVLFEQDPQSVGGNLPGEDFYYIP
;
A
#
# COMPACT_ATOMS: atom_id res chain seq x y z
N GLY A 1 10.28 7.89 -9.07
CA GLY A 1 10.32 9.28 -8.62
C GLY A 1 9.51 9.48 -7.35
N LYS A 2 9.57 10.65 -6.76
CA LYS A 2 8.72 10.96 -5.59
C LYS A 2 7.29 11.25 -6.06
N ALA A 3 6.28 10.89 -5.26
CA ALA A 3 4.87 11.11 -5.62
C ALA A 3 4.59 12.59 -5.97
N ASP A 4 5.15 13.54 -5.24
CA ASP A 4 4.99 14.98 -5.51
C ASP A 4 5.46 15.41 -6.91
N GLU A 5 6.53 14.78 -7.45
CA GLU A 5 7.01 15.06 -8.80
C GLU A 5 6.02 14.58 -9.86
N LEU A 6 5.40 13.40 -9.64
CA LEU A 6 4.38 12.84 -10.53
C LEU A 6 3.10 13.67 -10.49
N VAL A 7 2.67 14.08 -9.29
CA VAL A 7 1.50 14.97 -9.10
C VAL A 7 1.66 16.26 -9.90
N GLY A 8 2.84 16.90 -9.84
CA GLY A 8 3.12 18.11 -10.62
C GLY A 8 3.05 17.87 -12.14
N LYS A 9 3.61 16.78 -12.63
CA LYS A 9 3.62 16.43 -14.06
C LYS A 9 2.22 16.10 -14.60
N ILE A 10 1.42 15.38 -13.84
CA ILE A 10 0.01 15.09 -14.20
C ILE A 10 -0.79 16.39 -14.24
N ALA A 11 -0.68 17.24 -13.21
CA ALA A 11 -1.42 18.50 -13.14
C ALA A 11 -1.08 19.47 -14.29
N ASN A 12 0.17 19.45 -14.78
CA ASN A 12 0.64 20.26 -15.89
C ASN A 12 0.39 19.65 -17.28
N GLY A 13 -0.06 18.40 -17.36
CA GLY A 13 -0.24 17.69 -18.62
C GLY A 13 1.03 17.10 -19.24
N ASP A 14 2.11 17.00 -18.46
CA ASP A 14 3.39 16.39 -18.90
C ASP A 14 3.35 14.86 -18.83
N LEU A 15 2.38 14.30 -18.10
CA LEU A 15 2.09 12.86 -18.00
C LEU A 15 0.59 12.64 -18.09
N ASP A 16 0.20 11.57 -18.76
CA ASP A 16 -1.20 11.18 -18.98
C ASP A 16 -1.65 10.10 -17.99
N ILE A 17 -0.75 9.15 -17.67
CA ILE A 17 -1.00 8.04 -16.75
C ILE A 17 0.12 8.01 -15.70
N ALA A 18 -0.21 7.74 -14.44
CA ALA A 18 0.78 7.60 -13.38
C ALA A 18 0.31 6.61 -12.30
N LEU A 19 1.28 5.94 -11.65
CA LEU A 19 1.05 5.12 -10.46
C LEU A 19 1.33 5.98 -9.23
N LEU A 20 0.36 6.08 -8.34
CA LEU A 20 0.40 6.92 -7.14
C LEU A 20 -0.09 6.14 -5.90
N PRO A 21 0.33 6.55 -4.68
CA PRO A 21 -0.37 6.11 -3.48
C PRO A 21 -1.86 6.48 -3.55
N ALA A 22 -2.72 5.59 -3.05
CA ALA A 22 -4.17 5.71 -3.16
C ALA A 22 -4.72 7.03 -2.60
N ASN A 23 -4.25 7.43 -1.42
CA ASN A 23 -4.63 8.70 -0.79
C ASN A 23 -4.13 9.93 -1.58
N VAL A 24 -2.93 9.84 -2.18
CA VAL A 24 -2.38 10.93 -3.02
C VAL A 24 -3.21 11.13 -4.28
N ALA A 25 -3.74 10.05 -4.86
CA ALA A 25 -4.66 10.13 -6.00
C ALA A 25 -5.97 10.88 -5.63
N SER A 26 -6.53 10.62 -4.44
CA SER A 26 -7.70 11.35 -3.92
C SER A 26 -7.39 12.84 -3.70
N VAL A 27 -6.24 13.16 -3.09
CA VAL A 27 -5.78 14.55 -2.91
C VAL A 27 -5.60 15.24 -4.27
N LEU A 28 -5.05 14.55 -5.27
CA LEU A 28 -4.87 15.09 -6.61
C LEU A 28 -6.20 15.34 -7.32
N TYR A 29 -7.16 14.41 -7.20
CA TYR A 29 -8.53 14.57 -7.71
C TYR A 29 -9.17 15.86 -7.14
N SER A 30 -9.10 16.07 -5.83
CA SER A 30 -9.61 17.28 -5.18
C SER A 30 -8.92 18.55 -5.70
N LYS A 31 -7.59 18.55 -5.80
CA LYS A 31 -6.80 19.69 -6.28
C LYS A 31 -7.02 20.03 -7.75
N THR A 32 -7.29 19.02 -8.57
CA THR A 32 -7.53 19.19 -10.03
C THR A 32 -9.00 19.35 -10.37
N GLN A 33 -9.89 19.44 -9.35
CA GLN A 33 -11.33 19.59 -9.55
C GLN A 33 -11.92 18.46 -10.42
N GLY A 34 -11.50 17.21 -10.18
CA GLY A 34 -11.99 16.02 -10.87
C GLY A 34 -11.26 15.69 -12.18
N ASN A 35 -10.14 16.35 -12.50
CA ASN A 35 -9.44 16.09 -13.78
C ASN A 35 -8.53 14.84 -13.76
N VAL A 36 -8.73 13.90 -12.82
CA VAL A 36 -8.08 12.59 -12.83
C VAL A 36 -9.09 11.52 -12.44
N LYS A 37 -8.88 10.31 -12.99
CA LYS A 37 -9.65 9.10 -12.64
C LYS A 37 -8.73 7.97 -12.28
N VAL A 38 -9.14 7.11 -11.35
CA VAL A 38 -8.47 5.83 -11.08
C VAL A 38 -8.96 4.80 -12.09
N ILE A 39 -8.03 4.10 -12.73
CA ILE A 39 -8.30 3.06 -13.73
C ILE A 39 -8.04 1.65 -13.22
N ASP A 40 -7.13 1.48 -12.26
CA ASP A 40 -6.92 0.24 -11.53
C ASP A 40 -6.31 0.47 -10.14
N ILE A 41 -6.47 -0.53 -9.26
CA ILE A 41 -5.62 -0.71 -8.09
C ILE A 41 -4.45 -1.59 -8.52
N ASN A 42 -3.22 -1.09 -8.37
CA ASN A 42 -2.01 -1.81 -8.77
C ASN A 42 -1.32 -2.53 -7.61
N THR A 43 -1.58 -2.13 -6.36
CA THR A 43 -0.94 -2.69 -5.18
C THR A 43 -1.89 -2.63 -3.99
N LEU A 44 -2.17 -3.77 -3.38
CA LEU A 44 -2.89 -3.85 -2.11
C LEU A 44 -1.95 -3.61 -0.93
N GLY A 45 -2.33 -4.02 0.28
CA GLY A 45 -1.52 -3.81 1.48
C GLY A 45 -0.16 -4.50 1.40
N VAL A 46 0.88 -3.84 1.90
CA VAL A 46 2.26 -4.33 1.89
C VAL A 46 2.93 -4.27 3.26
N LEU A 47 2.18 -3.97 4.32
CA LEU A 47 2.69 -3.80 5.67
C LEU A 47 2.56 -5.08 6.48
N TYR A 48 3.63 -5.42 7.18
CA TYR A 48 3.76 -6.65 7.97
C TYR A 48 4.34 -6.34 9.35
N VAL A 49 3.80 -6.99 10.39
CA VAL A 49 4.44 -7.00 11.71
C VAL A 49 5.51 -8.07 11.71
N VAL A 50 6.73 -7.67 12.04
CA VAL A 50 7.92 -8.53 12.11
C VAL A 50 8.45 -8.56 13.53
N ALA A 51 8.60 -9.73 14.09
CA ALA A 51 9.09 -9.96 15.46
C ALA A 51 9.73 -11.33 15.60
N SER A 52 10.43 -11.55 16.70
CA SER A 52 10.89 -12.88 17.15
C SER A 52 9.93 -13.55 18.14
N ASP A 53 8.89 -12.81 18.60
CA ASP A 53 7.88 -13.28 19.56
C ASP A 53 6.77 -14.05 18.84
N ASP A 54 6.81 -15.37 18.92
CA ASP A 54 5.80 -16.26 18.33
C ASP A 54 4.42 -16.21 19.02
N SER A 55 4.29 -15.47 20.13
CA SER A 55 3.00 -15.31 20.83
C SER A 55 2.08 -14.27 20.19
N ILE A 56 2.59 -13.48 19.24
CA ILE A 56 1.81 -12.50 18.50
C ILE A 56 1.10 -13.22 17.34
N SER A 57 -0.21 -13.34 17.40
CA SER A 57 -1.05 -14.01 16.41
C SER A 57 -2.27 -13.19 15.99
N SER A 58 -2.52 -12.06 16.69
CA SER A 58 -3.62 -11.13 16.41
C SER A 58 -3.23 -9.71 16.77
N ILE A 59 -3.99 -8.73 16.30
CA ILE A 59 -3.80 -7.31 16.67
C ILE A 59 -3.94 -7.12 18.19
N SER A 60 -4.84 -7.87 18.85
CA SER A 60 -5.04 -7.77 20.30
C SER A 60 -3.80 -8.17 21.12
N ASP A 61 -2.91 -9.02 20.56
CA ASP A 61 -1.66 -9.42 21.24
C ASP A 61 -0.61 -8.31 21.28
N LEU A 62 -0.85 -7.20 20.56
CA LEU A 62 0.01 -6.02 20.59
C LEU A 62 -0.19 -5.15 21.83
N LYS A 63 -1.18 -5.46 22.68
CA LYS A 63 -1.43 -4.71 23.91
C LYS A 63 -0.21 -4.67 24.83
N GLY A 64 0.16 -3.47 25.26
CA GLY A 64 1.32 -3.22 26.13
C GLY A 64 2.67 -3.27 25.42
N LYS A 65 2.68 -3.44 24.10
CA LYS A 65 3.91 -3.55 23.31
C LYS A 65 4.29 -2.20 22.66
N THR A 66 5.55 -2.10 22.25
CA THR A 66 6.08 -0.99 21.46
C THR A 66 6.34 -1.49 20.04
N LEU A 67 5.78 -0.80 19.04
CA LEU A 67 5.96 -1.07 17.62
C LEU A 67 6.81 0.02 16.98
N TYR A 68 7.89 -0.38 16.31
CA TYR A 68 8.72 0.50 15.51
C TYR A 68 8.23 0.51 14.07
N MET A 69 7.91 1.69 13.52
CA MET A 69 7.37 1.83 12.18
C MET A 69 7.79 3.14 11.51
N THR A 70 7.41 3.33 10.27
CA THR A 70 7.57 4.58 9.53
C THR A 70 6.21 5.21 9.24
N GLY A 71 6.20 6.44 8.74
CA GLY A 71 5.00 7.05 8.19
C GLY A 71 4.12 7.78 9.20
N LYS A 72 4.73 8.46 10.19
CA LYS A 72 4.01 9.33 11.13
C LYS A 72 3.22 10.41 10.38
N GLY A 73 1.93 10.56 10.70
CA GLY A 73 1.01 11.49 10.05
C GLY A 73 0.66 11.08 8.60
N THR A 74 0.85 9.79 8.25
CA THR A 74 0.57 9.27 6.91
C THR A 74 -0.15 7.92 6.98
N THR A 75 -0.48 7.36 5.82
CA THR A 75 -1.23 6.11 5.66
C THR A 75 -0.83 4.96 6.60
N PRO A 76 0.46 4.62 6.80
CA PRO A 76 0.82 3.53 7.71
C PRO A 76 0.33 3.72 9.15
N GLU A 77 0.40 4.95 9.67
CA GLU A 77 -0.12 5.27 11.00
C GLU A 77 -1.64 5.15 11.06
N TYR A 78 -2.35 5.69 10.06
CA TYR A 78 -3.81 5.63 10.00
C TYR A 78 -4.32 4.18 9.94
N VAL A 79 -3.70 3.36 9.09
CA VAL A 79 -4.03 1.93 8.99
C VAL A 79 -3.80 1.21 10.33
N MET A 80 -2.66 1.46 10.99
CA MET A 80 -2.39 0.84 12.28
C MET A 80 -3.37 1.29 13.35
N ASN A 81 -3.67 2.59 13.43
CA ASN A 81 -4.65 3.11 14.39
C ASN A 81 -6.03 2.48 14.18
N TYR A 82 -6.50 2.41 12.93
CA TYR A 82 -7.76 1.76 12.59
C TYR A 82 -7.79 0.30 13.06
N LEU A 83 -6.75 -0.49 12.73
CA LEU A 83 -6.68 -1.89 13.13
C LEU A 83 -6.64 -2.07 14.66
N LEU A 84 -5.97 -1.18 15.38
CA LEU A 84 -5.95 -1.18 16.85
C LEU A 84 -7.33 -0.85 17.42
N GLU A 85 -7.97 0.22 16.95
CA GLU A 85 -9.29 0.67 17.41
C GLU A 85 -10.38 -0.37 17.19
N GLU A 86 -10.45 -0.98 16.02
CA GLU A 86 -11.41 -2.04 15.68
C GLU A 86 -11.19 -3.33 16.49
N ASN A 87 -9.98 -3.54 17.01
CA ASN A 87 -9.68 -4.63 17.94
C ASN A 87 -9.78 -4.22 19.42
N GLY A 88 -10.39 -3.05 19.73
CA GLY A 88 -10.65 -2.57 21.08
C GLY A 88 -9.41 -2.08 21.82
N LEU A 89 -8.35 -1.74 21.09
CA LEU A 89 -7.13 -1.14 21.63
C LEU A 89 -7.13 0.37 21.38
N THR A 90 -6.54 1.11 22.29
CA THR A 90 -6.39 2.57 22.18
C THR A 90 -4.92 2.95 21.99
N ALA A 91 -4.66 4.20 21.62
CA ALA A 91 -3.30 4.73 21.52
C ALA A 91 -2.51 4.68 22.84
N SER A 92 -3.17 4.46 23.99
CA SER A 92 -2.53 4.23 25.28
C SER A 92 -2.18 2.78 25.56
N ASP A 93 -2.77 1.85 24.79
CA ASP A 93 -2.53 0.40 24.96
C ASP A 93 -1.31 -0.07 24.16
N VAL A 94 -0.93 0.64 23.08
CA VAL A 94 0.20 0.29 22.20
C VAL A 94 1.03 1.55 21.94
N THR A 95 2.35 1.45 22.11
CA THR A 95 3.27 2.56 21.81
C THR A 95 3.74 2.47 20.36
N LEU A 96 3.50 3.50 19.54
CA LEU A 96 4.02 3.61 18.20
C LEU A 96 5.27 4.50 18.18
N GLU A 97 6.43 3.91 17.89
CA GLU A 97 7.73 4.58 17.77
C GLU A 97 8.09 4.76 16.29
N PHE A 98 8.11 6.02 15.82
CA PHE A 98 8.33 6.32 14.41
C PHE A 98 9.80 6.54 14.08
N LYS A 99 10.25 5.87 13.02
CA LYS A 99 11.55 6.06 12.38
C LYS A 99 11.36 6.78 11.04
N SER A 100 12.44 7.39 10.55
CA SER A 100 12.40 8.12 9.28
C SER A 100 12.28 7.19 8.07
N GLU A 101 12.94 6.02 8.13
CA GLU A 101 13.02 5.06 7.03
C GLU A 101 12.88 3.61 7.51
N ALA A 102 12.37 2.73 6.62
CA ALA A 102 12.21 1.31 6.92
C ALA A 102 13.53 0.60 7.29
N ALA A 103 14.65 1.06 6.73
CA ALA A 103 15.98 0.57 7.07
C ALA A 103 16.35 0.80 8.55
N GLU A 104 15.89 1.91 9.14
CA GLU A 104 16.11 2.17 10.58
C GLU A 104 15.30 1.23 11.45
N VAL A 105 14.04 0.91 11.06
CA VAL A 105 13.23 -0.11 11.74
C VAL A 105 13.90 -1.47 11.66
N ALA A 106 14.41 -1.86 10.49
CA ALA A 106 15.14 -3.11 10.31
C ALA A 106 16.41 -3.17 11.18
N SER A 107 17.10 -2.02 11.38
CA SER A 107 18.28 -1.93 12.28
C SER A 107 17.89 -2.14 13.74
N VAL A 108 16.76 -1.58 14.19
CA VAL A 108 16.25 -1.82 15.55
C VAL A 108 15.99 -3.31 15.77
N LEU A 109 15.30 -3.97 14.83
CA LEU A 109 15.00 -5.41 14.91
C LEU A 109 16.27 -6.29 14.93
N LYS A 110 17.35 -5.81 14.32
CA LYS A 110 18.65 -6.50 14.33
C LYS A 110 19.37 -6.37 15.68
N GLU A 111 19.26 -5.22 16.32
CA GLU A 111 19.97 -4.87 17.55
C GLU A 111 19.24 -5.35 18.80
N ASP A 112 17.89 -5.32 18.79
CA ASP A 112 17.05 -5.73 19.91
C ASP A 112 16.16 -6.93 19.49
N PRO A 113 16.47 -8.15 20.01
CA PRO A 113 15.70 -9.34 19.68
C PRO A 113 14.26 -9.33 20.23
N THR A 114 13.92 -8.37 21.09
CA THR A 114 12.57 -8.21 21.66
C THR A 114 11.74 -7.15 20.93
N ALA A 115 12.36 -6.40 20.01
CA ALA A 115 11.70 -5.37 19.25
C ALA A 115 10.66 -5.94 18.28
N ILE A 116 9.60 -5.16 18.05
CA ILE A 116 8.53 -5.44 17.10
C ILE A 116 8.54 -4.33 16.06
N GLY A 117 8.66 -4.68 14.78
CA GLY A 117 8.65 -3.70 13.71
C GLY A 117 7.46 -3.87 12.78
N VAL A 118 6.95 -2.76 12.24
CA VAL A 118 6.03 -2.76 11.12
C VAL A 118 6.81 -2.33 9.89
N LEU A 119 6.96 -3.24 8.94
CA LEU A 119 7.80 -3.07 7.75
C LEU A 119 7.00 -3.31 6.48
N PRO A 120 7.24 -2.50 5.42
CA PRO A 120 6.71 -2.80 4.09
C PRO A 120 7.56 -3.89 3.41
N GLN A 121 7.00 -4.55 2.39
CA GLN A 121 7.80 -5.31 1.44
C GLN A 121 8.63 -4.35 0.53
N PRO A 122 9.85 -4.74 0.17
CA PRO A 122 10.57 -5.99 0.48
C PRO A 122 11.36 -5.99 1.79
N PHE A 123 11.27 -4.94 2.61
CA PHE A 123 12.04 -4.78 3.85
C PHE A 123 11.70 -5.87 4.89
N ALA A 124 10.44 -6.26 5.04
CA ALA A 124 10.05 -7.35 5.94
C ALA A 124 10.74 -8.66 5.56
N THR A 125 10.70 -9.04 4.28
CA THR A 125 11.40 -10.23 3.78
C THR A 125 12.91 -10.13 3.97
N ALA A 126 13.53 -8.98 3.66
CA ALA A 126 14.96 -8.78 3.82
C ALA A 126 15.41 -8.89 5.28
N ALA A 127 14.63 -8.33 6.23
CA ALA A 127 14.92 -8.44 7.66
C ALA A 127 14.88 -9.90 8.14
N CYS A 128 13.87 -10.68 7.73
CA CYS A 128 13.74 -12.09 8.06
C CYS A 128 14.87 -12.96 7.43
N ILE A 129 15.35 -12.62 6.23
CA ILE A 129 16.50 -13.29 5.60
C ILE A 129 17.79 -12.99 6.36
N GLN A 130 17.97 -11.77 6.84
CA GLN A 130 19.17 -11.34 7.55
C GLN A 130 19.25 -11.86 9.00
N ASN A 131 18.09 -12.11 9.62
CA ASN A 131 17.98 -12.62 10.99
C ASN A 131 16.91 -13.72 11.04
N GLU A 132 17.38 -14.98 11.12
CA GLU A 132 16.53 -16.18 11.12
C GLU A 132 15.58 -16.29 12.33
N ASN A 133 15.81 -15.51 13.39
CA ASN A 133 14.90 -15.44 14.54
C ASN A 133 13.69 -14.55 14.27
N LEU A 134 13.76 -13.65 13.27
CA LEU A 134 12.64 -12.80 12.89
C LEU A 134 11.68 -13.53 11.98
N LYS A 135 10.40 -13.30 12.20
CA LYS A 135 9.30 -13.82 11.38
C LYS A 135 8.31 -12.69 11.10
N THR A 136 7.62 -12.80 9.99
CA THR A 136 6.37 -12.07 9.78
C THR A 136 5.31 -12.73 10.67
N VAL A 137 4.88 -12.04 11.71
CA VAL A 137 3.90 -12.56 12.68
C VAL A 137 2.48 -12.12 12.37
N LEU A 138 2.28 -10.94 11.73
CA LEU A 138 0.98 -10.49 11.23
C LEU A 138 1.13 -9.88 9.82
N ASP A 139 0.18 -10.21 8.95
CA ASP A 139 -0.08 -9.52 7.68
C ASP A 139 -1.21 -8.50 7.92
N LEU A 140 -0.93 -7.20 7.80
CA LEU A 140 -1.94 -6.17 8.06
C LEU A 140 -3.04 -6.15 6.99
N THR A 141 -2.78 -6.67 5.80
CA THR A 141 -3.80 -6.85 4.75
C THR A 141 -4.80 -7.94 5.17
N GLU A 142 -4.30 -9.05 5.70
CA GLU A 142 -5.15 -10.11 6.22
C GLU A 142 -5.99 -9.63 7.42
N GLN A 143 -5.37 -8.84 8.33
CA GLN A 143 -6.09 -8.25 9.46
C GLN A 143 -7.18 -7.27 9.00
N TRP A 144 -6.93 -6.47 7.97
CA TRP A 144 -7.92 -5.61 7.34
C TRP A 144 -9.09 -6.40 6.76
N ASN A 145 -8.79 -7.47 6.03
CA ASN A 145 -9.81 -8.30 5.39
C ASN A 145 -10.71 -9.03 6.41
N ILE A 146 -10.17 -9.39 7.58
CA ILE A 146 -10.95 -9.98 8.68
C ILE A 146 -12.02 -8.99 9.17
N LEU A 147 -11.71 -7.70 9.23
CA LEU A 147 -12.63 -6.66 9.70
C LEU A 147 -13.62 -6.22 8.62
N ASN A 148 -13.21 -6.21 7.37
CA ASN A 148 -13.92 -5.55 6.27
C ASN A 148 -14.43 -6.52 5.18
N GLY A 149 -14.36 -7.84 5.40
CA GLY A 149 -14.70 -8.84 4.38
C GLY A 149 -16.10 -8.74 3.80
N ASP A 150 -17.07 -8.23 4.58
CA ASP A 150 -18.47 -8.07 4.16
C ASP A 150 -18.73 -6.74 3.42
N THR A 151 -17.80 -5.78 3.46
CA THR A 151 -17.99 -4.44 2.87
C THR A 151 -17.38 -4.30 1.46
N GLY A 152 -16.53 -5.23 1.06
CA GLY A 152 -15.73 -5.11 -0.17
C GLY A 152 -14.48 -4.21 -0.03
N SER A 153 -14.32 -3.49 1.09
CA SER A 153 -13.14 -2.67 1.36
C SER A 153 -11.86 -3.51 1.44
N MET A 154 -10.79 -3.06 0.79
CA MET A 154 -9.47 -3.68 0.84
C MET A 154 -8.43 -2.67 1.31
N LEU A 155 -7.35 -3.14 1.91
CA LEU A 155 -6.20 -2.30 2.22
C LEU A 155 -5.45 -1.95 0.92
N VAL A 156 -5.59 -0.71 0.44
CA VAL A 156 -5.04 -0.26 -0.85
C VAL A 156 -3.80 0.60 -0.65
N THR A 157 -2.67 0.19 -1.23
CA THR A 157 -1.44 0.98 -1.21
C THR A 157 -1.32 1.88 -2.42
N GLY A 158 -1.50 1.34 -3.62
CA GLY A 158 -1.25 2.04 -4.87
C GLY A 158 -2.35 1.88 -5.90
N VAL A 159 -2.56 2.95 -6.64
CA VAL A 159 -3.52 3.01 -7.76
C VAL A 159 -2.86 3.57 -9.01
N THR A 160 -3.42 3.25 -10.15
CA THR A 160 -3.07 3.86 -11.43
C THR A 160 -4.13 4.89 -11.78
N ILE A 161 -3.69 6.11 -12.06
CA ILE A 161 -4.57 7.21 -12.48
C ILE A 161 -4.33 7.59 -13.92
N VAL A 162 -5.35 8.16 -14.54
CA VAL A 162 -5.30 8.78 -15.86
C VAL A 162 -5.90 10.19 -15.80
N ARG A 163 -5.37 11.12 -16.59
CA ARG A 163 -6.04 12.43 -16.79
C ARG A 163 -7.37 12.25 -17.51
N SER A 164 -8.42 12.95 -17.04
CA SER A 164 -9.77 12.81 -17.58
C SER A 164 -9.88 13.31 -19.03
N ASP A 165 -9.15 14.36 -19.39
CA ASP A 165 -9.09 14.89 -20.76
C ASP A 165 -8.38 13.92 -21.71
N TYR A 166 -7.26 13.32 -21.28
CA TYR A 166 -6.57 12.29 -22.07
C TYR A 166 -7.45 11.06 -22.29
N LEU A 167 -8.11 10.57 -21.23
CA LEU A 167 -9.04 9.44 -21.31
C LEU A 167 -10.16 9.70 -22.32
N ALA A 168 -10.75 10.90 -22.30
CA ALA A 168 -11.84 11.25 -23.20
C ALA A 168 -11.44 11.23 -24.70
N GLU A 169 -10.17 11.53 -25.00
CA GLU A 169 -9.65 11.55 -26.38
C GLU A 169 -8.99 10.23 -26.80
N ASN A 170 -8.56 9.39 -25.82
CA ASN A 170 -7.71 8.21 -26.06
C ASN A 170 -8.21 6.97 -25.29
N GLU A 171 -9.52 6.77 -25.19
CA GLU A 171 -10.11 5.69 -24.39
C GLU A 171 -9.56 4.30 -24.77
N GLU A 172 -9.41 4.01 -26.06
CA GLU A 172 -8.87 2.71 -26.53
C GLU A 172 -7.40 2.50 -26.10
N ALA A 173 -6.59 3.56 -26.06
CA ALA A 173 -5.22 3.46 -25.56
C ALA A 173 -5.17 3.19 -24.06
N VAL A 174 -6.10 3.76 -23.28
CA VAL A 174 -6.22 3.51 -21.84
C VAL A 174 -6.69 2.08 -21.58
N LYS A 175 -7.65 1.56 -22.34
CA LYS A 175 -8.07 0.15 -22.27
C LYS A 175 -6.91 -0.80 -22.55
N GLN A 176 -6.13 -0.54 -23.60
CA GLN A 176 -4.96 -1.36 -23.94
C GLN A 176 -3.90 -1.30 -22.82
N PHE A 177 -3.69 -0.12 -22.21
CA PHE A 177 -2.80 0.01 -21.06
C PHE A 177 -3.25 -0.87 -19.89
N ILE A 178 -4.55 -0.89 -19.57
CA ILE A 178 -5.12 -1.72 -18.51
C ILE A 178 -4.89 -3.21 -18.79
N GLU A 179 -5.13 -3.65 -20.03
CA GLU A 179 -4.88 -5.04 -20.45
C GLU A 179 -3.41 -5.43 -20.30
N ASP A 180 -2.49 -4.58 -20.77
CA ASP A 180 -1.05 -4.79 -20.66
C ASP A 180 -0.59 -4.80 -19.20
N HIS A 181 -1.16 -3.92 -18.36
CA HIS A 181 -0.86 -3.86 -16.93
C HIS A 181 -1.36 -5.12 -16.21
N GLN A 182 -2.57 -5.58 -16.51
CA GLN A 182 -3.11 -6.83 -15.97
C GLN A 182 -2.24 -8.04 -16.35
N ALA A 183 -1.80 -8.11 -17.62
CA ALA A 183 -0.90 -9.16 -18.06
C ALA A 183 0.45 -9.11 -17.33
N SER A 184 0.99 -7.91 -17.08
CA SER A 184 2.23 -7.71 -16.33
C SER A 184 2.09 -8.12 -14.85
N ALA A 185 0.98 -7.76 -14.19
CA ALA A 185 0.69 -8.16 -12.82
C ALA A 185 0.56 -9.68 -12.71
N SER A 186 -0.22 -10.30 -13.59
CA SER A 186 -0.38 -11.77 -13.65
C SER A 186 0.95 -12.48 -13.88
N TYR A 187 1.78 -11.98 -14.82
CA TYR A 187 3.10 -12.54 -15.08
C TYR A 187 3.98 -12.54 -13.82
N THR A 188 3.94 -11.44 -13.06
CA THR A 188 4.73 -11.29 -11.83
C THR A 188 4.33 -12.31 -10.76
N GLN A 189 3.03 -12.60 -10.66
CA GLN A 189 2.49 -13.59 -9.71
C GLN A 189 2.77 -15.03 -10.14
N GLU A 190 2.62 -15.32 -11.43
CA GLU A 190 2.79 -16.67 -11.98
C GLU A 190 4.26 -17.08 -12.17
N ASN A 191 5.16 -16.09 -12.38
CA ASN A 191 6.56 -16.28 -12.69
C ASN A 191 7.49 -15.49 -11.76
N PRO A 192 7.40 -15.67 -10.41
CA PRO A 192 8.12 -14.83 -9.46
C PRO A 192 9.64 -14.91 -9.58
N ALA A 193 10.19 -16.03 -10.07
CA ALA A 193 11.63 -16.16 -10.30
C ALA A 193 12.12 -15.28 -11.46
N ASP A 194 11.43 -15.32 -12.60
CA ASP A 194 11.79 -14.53 -13.78
C ASP A 194 11.52 -13.05 -13.53
N ALA A 195 10.39 -12.72 -12.88
CA ALA A 195 10.07 -11.35 -12.46
C ALA A 195 11.13 -10.78 -11.51
N ALA A 196 11.65 -11.58 -10.58
CA ALA A 196 12.70 -11.16 -9.66
C ALA A 196 14.00 -10.76 -10.36
N GLU A 197 14.38 -11.47 -11.43
CA GLU A 197 15.55 -11.11 -12.24
C GLU A 197 15.34 -9.77 -12.95
N LEU A 198 14.13 -9.52 -13.48
CA LEU A 198 13.78 -8.24 -14.10
C LEU A 198 13.78 -7.09 -13.08
N VAL A 199 13.22 -7.30 -11.89
CA VAL A 199 13.19 -6.34 -10.77
C VAL A 199 14.61 -5.97 -10.34
N ALA A 200 15.50 -6.96 -10.21
CA ALA A 200 16.90 -6.72 -9.86
C ALA A 200 17.67 -6.02 -10.99
N ALA A 201 17.43 -6.39 -12.25
CA ALA A 201 18.07 -5.77 -13.42
C ALA A 201 17.68 -4.27 -13.55
N GLN A 202 16.47 -3.90 -13.13
CA GLN A 202 16.01 -2.50 -13.07
C GLN A 202 16.48 -1.75 -11.81
N GLY A 203 17.20 -2.40 -10.90
CA GLY A 203 17.69 -1.79 -9.66
C GLY A 203 16.59 -1.46 -8.63
N ILE A 204 15.41 -2.07 -8.75
CA ILE A 204 14.29 -1.87 -7.81
C ILE A 204 14.60 -2.56 -6.48
N VAL A 205 15.13 -3.77 -6.55
CA VAL A 205 15.64 -4.55 -5.40
C VAL A 205 17.07 -4.97 -5.70
N GLU A 206 17.98 -4.84 -4.72
CA GLU A 206 19.41 -5.08 -4.93
C GLU A 206 19.74 -6.50 -5.41
N LYS A 207 18.99 -7.52 -4.92
CA LYS A 207 19.23 -8.92 -5.19
C LYS A 207 17.97 -9.66 -5.64
N ALA A 208 18.04 -10.34 -6.77
CA ALA A 208 16.94 -11.15 -7.30
C ALA A 208 16.43 -12.18 -6.27
N ALA A 209 17.30 -12.79 -5.47
CA ALA A 209 16.90 -13.74 -4.43
C ALA A 209 16.02 -13.12 -3.33
N ILE A 210 16.20 -11.83 -3.01
CA ILE A 210 15.31 -11.11 -2.09
C ILE A 210 13.99 -10.80 -2.80
N ALA A 211 14.06 -10.29 -4.03
CA ALA A 211 12.88 -9.99 -4.84
C ALA A 211 12.00 -11.23 -5.01
N GLN A 212 12.56 -12.38 -5.37
CA GLN A 212 11.84 -13.64 -5.55
C GLN A 212 11.07 -14.07 -4.30
N LYS A 213 11.66 -13.89 -3.11
CA LYS A 213 11.01 -14.22 -1.85
C LYS A 213 9.97 -13.17 -1.42
N ALA A 214 10.15 -11.89 -1.80
CA ALA A 214 9.27 -10.81 -1.42
C ALA A 214 8.05 -10.69 -2.34
N LEU A 215 8.19 -10.96 -3.65
CA LEU A 215 7.14 -10.75 -4.67
C LEU A 215 5.78 -11.36 -4.30
N PRO A 216 5.69 -12.59 -3.75
CA PRO A 216 4.40 -13.16 -3.33
C PRO A 216 3.68 -12.37 -2.25
N TYR A 217 4.40 -11.53 -1.51
CA TYR A 217 3.89 -10.71 -0.41
C TYR A 217 3.79 -9.21 -0.76
N CYS A 218 4.14 -8.85 -2.01
CA CYS A 218 4.03 -7.45 -2.48
C CYS A 218 2.61 -7.08 -2.93
N ASN A 219 1.68 -8.04 -2.97
CA ASN A 219 0.28 -7.86 -3.33
C ASN A 219 0.09 -7.02 -4.61
N ILE A 220 0.92 -7.32 -5.64
CA ILE A 220 0.83 -6.70 -6.96
C ILE A 220 -0.41 -7.24 -7.65
N VAL A 221 -1.30 -6.36 -8.04
CA VAL A 221 -2.61 -6.69 -8.65
C VAL A 221 -2.91 -5.76 -9.83
N CYS A 222 -4.02 -5.99 -10.52
CA CYS A 222 -4.66 -5.04 -11.40
C CYS A 222 -6.18 -5.21 -11.24
N LEU A 223 -6.74 -4.58 -10.21
CA LEU A 223 -8.18 -4.60 -9.96
C LEU A 223 -8.84 -3.42 -10.66
N THR A 224 -9.92 -3.66 -11.38
CA THR A 224 -10.62 -2.67 -12.23
C THR A 224 -12.12 -2.67 -11.96
N GLY A 225 -12.83 -1.70 -12.52
CA GLY A 225 -14.29 -1.68 -12.49
C GLY A 225 -14.87 -1.53 -11.09
N THR A 226 -15.96 -2.25 -10.83
CA THR A 226 -16.70 -2.16 -9.56
C THR A 226 -15.88 -2.68 -8.37
N GLU A 227 -15.10 -3.75 -8.57
CA GLU A 227 -14.25 -4.29 -7.51
C GLU A 227 -13.19 -3.27 -7.06
N MET A 228 -12.55 -2.58 -8.02
CA MET A 228 -11.64 -1.47 -7.72
C MET A 228 -12.34 -0.36 -6.94
N LYS A 229 -13.55 0.03 -7.39
CA LYS A 229 -14.30 1.11 -6.73
C LYS A 229 -14.62 0.74 -5.29
N ASP A 230 -15.27 -0.41 -5.05
CA ASP A 230 -15.71 -0.83 -3.72
C ASP A 230 -14.53 -0.95 -2.75
N ALA A 231 -13.42 -1.53 -3.23
CA ALA A 231 -12.19 -1.66 -2.44
C ALA A 231 -11.60 -0.31 -2.05
N LEU A 232 -11.48 0.61 -3.01
CA LEU A 232 -10.84 1.91 -2.81
C LEU A 232 -11.73 2.87 -2.02
N GLU A 233 -13.04 2.88 -2.27
CA GLU A 233 -14.00 3.74 -1.57
C GLU A 233 -13.99 3.45 -0.07
N GLY A 234 -14.17 2.19 0.33
CA GLY A 234 -14.13 1.81 1.75
C GLY A 234 -12.78 2.07 2.42
N TYR A 235 -11.67 1.95 1.67
CA TYR A 235 -10.36 2.32 2.18
C TYR A 235 -10.21 3.83 2.42
N LEU A 236 -10.64 4.65 1.47
CA LEU A 236 -10.57 6.11 1.59
C LEU A 236 -11.50 6.63 2.69
N GLU A 237 -12.65 5.99 2.94
CA GLU A 237 -13.53 6.31 4.06
C GLU A 237 -12.82 6.15 5.40
N VAL A 238 -12.12 5.04 5.63
CA VAL A 238 -11.33 4.82 6.85
C VAL A 238 -10.26 5.91 7.02
N LEU A 239 -9.54 6.26 5.96
CA LEU A 239 -8.54 7.33 6.02
C LEU A 239 -9.17 8.69 6.31
N PHE A 240 -10.33 8.97 5.73
CA PHE A 240 -11.07 10.22 5.94
C PHE A 240 -11.54 10.35 7.40
N GLU A 241 -11.99 9.26 8.01
CA GLU A 241 -12.40 9.24 9.42
C GLU A 241 -11.22 9.51 10.37
N GLN A 242 -10.03 8.98 10.04
CA GLN A 242 -8.81 9.22 10.81
C GLN A 242 -8.29 10.65 10.62
N ASP A 243 -8.21 11.13 9.40
CA ASP A 243 -7.80 12.50 9.05
C ASP A 243 -8.37 12.89 7.67
N PRO A 244 -9.38 13.77 7.59
CA PRO A 244 -9.93 14.22 6.32
C PRO A 244 -8.89 14.81 5.35
N GLN A 245 -7.82 15.43 5.85
CA GLN A 245 -6.78 15.99 4.99
C GLN A 245 -5.95 14.92 4.28
N SER A 246 -5.90 13.71 4.82
CA SER A 246 -5.20 12.57 4.21
C SER A 246 -5.72 12.22 2.81
N VAL A 247 -6.99 12.53 2.53
CA VAL A 247 -7.68 12.26 1.26
C VAL A 247 -8.07 13.53 0.48
N GLY A 248 -7.61 14.71 0.95
CA GLY A 248 -7.85 15.99 0.27
C GLY A 248 -9.01 16.81 0.81
N GLY A 249 -9.47 16.52 2.03
CA GLY A 249 -10.49 17.25 2.76
C GLY A 249 -11.94 16.78 2.51
N ASN A 250 -12.17 16.03 1.44
CA ASN A 250 -13.45 15.41 1.11
C ASN A 250 -13.19 14.06 0.42
N LEU A 251 -14.11 13.13 0.56
CA LEU A 251 -14.11 11.90 -0.23
C LEU A 251 -14.36 12.22 -1.71
N PRO A 252 -13.70 11.51 -2.65
CA PRO A 252 -13.95 11.71 -4.07
C PRO A 252 -15.36 11.30 -4.48
N GLY A 253 -15.86 11.92 -5.56
CA GLY A 253 -17.16 11.57 -6.17
C GLY A 253 -17.08 10.32 -7.04
N GLU A 254 -18.26 9.88 -7.51
CA GLU A 254 -18.41 8.70 -8.40
C GLU A 254 -17.55 8.79 -9.66
N ASP A 255 -17.31 9.98 -10.17
CA ASP A 255 -16.54 10.24 -11.36
C ASP A 255 -15.02 10.10 -11.17
N PHE A 256 -14.57 9.86 -9.94
CA PHE A 256 -13.19 9.51 -9.64
C PHE A 256 -12.81 8.10 -10.15
N TYR A 257 -13.77 7.21 -10.24
CA TYR A 257 -13.57 5.83 -10.61
C TYR A 257 -13.90 5.62 -12.11
N TYR A 258 -12.95 5.08 -12.88
CA TYR A 258 -13.22 4.66 -14.24
C TYR A 258 -13.82 3.25 -14.23
N ILE A 259 -15.07 3.17 -14.65
CA ILE A 259 -15.79 1.90 -14.82
C ILE A 259 -16.13 1.80 -16.31
N PRO A 260 -15.41 0.94 -17.09
CA PRO A 260 -15.58 0.82 -18.53
C PRO A 260 -16.92 0.23 -18.96
#